data_c715f827ddd656fdd9dc55da0267cfae
#
_entry.id   c715f827ddd656fdd9dc55da0267cfae
#
_cell.length_a   1.000
_cell.length_b   1.000
_cell.length_c   1.000
_cell.angle_alpha   90.00
_cell.angle_beta   90.00
_cell.angle_gamma   90.00
#
_symmetry.space_group_name_H-M   'P 1'
#
loop_
_entity.id
_entity.type
_entity.pdbx_description
1 polymer ?
#
loop_
_entity_poly.entity_id
_entity_poly.type
_entity_poly.pdbx_seq_one_letter_code
_entity_poly.pdbx_strand_id
1 'polypeptide(L)'
;MKYFTIFIYHNISYNINMPEMNTYTKRQFDPMKITIEDVDIVDIAHALSLLCRGGGHLKQFYSVGQHCINCAKEAKARNYSNRVVLAALLHDASEAYISDIIRPVKVHLTNYLEIESMIMNVILQKYHVDDLNEAEIKQWKDIDDAMLQIELKYLMPGDENLPLPRFYSSPDLDVHECKEIEEAYINLVKTFEKTVI
;
A
#
# COMPACT_ATOMS: atom_id res chain seq x y z
N MET A 1 -5.75 -1.51 48.02
CA MET A 1 -4.55 -2.21 47.59
C MET A 1 -4.99 -3.26 46.57
N LYS A 2 -4.89 -2.97 45.27
CA LYS A 2 -5.26 -3.90 44.20
C LYS A 2 -3.97 -4.61 43.76
N TYR A 3 -3.96 -5.91 43.89
CA TYR A 3 -2.85 -6.75 43.46
C TYR A 3 -2.87 -6.85 41.92
N PHE A 4 -1.84 -6.30 41.29
CA PHE A 4 -1.52 -6.58 39.91
C PHE A 4 -0.87 -7.96 39.85
N THR A 5 -1.59 -8.96 39.38
CA THR A 5 -1.01 -10.29 39.13
C THR A 5 -0.24 -10.21 37.82
N ILE A 6 1.08 -10.14 37.92
CA ILE A 6 1.97 -10.28 36.77
C ILE A 6 1.93 -11.78 36.40
N PHE A 7 1.28 -12.09 35.26
CA PHE A 7 1.45 -13.40 34.65
C PHE A 7 2.86 -13.49 34.08
N ILE A 8 3.72 -14.20 34.82
CA ILE A 8 5.01 -14.65 34.29
C ILE A 8 4.70 -15.76 33.29
N TYR A 9 4.72 -15.41 32.00
CA TYR A 9 4.73 -16.44 30.96
C TYR A 9 6.01 -17.25 31.12
N HIS A 10 5.87 -18.50 31.57
CA HIS A 10 6.94 -19.47 31.49
C HIS A 10 7.37 -19.57 30.03
N ASN A 11 8.65 -19.36 29.79
CA ASN A 11 9.32 -19.56 28.52
C ASN A 11 9.07 -20.98 28.01
N ILE A 12 7.98 -21.17 27.29
CA ILE A 12 7.96 -22.21 26.28
C ILE A 12 8.75 -21.59 25.13
N SER A 13 10.03 -21.86 25.07
CA SER A 13 10.83 -21.54 23.90
C SER A 13 10.37 -22.46 22.77
N TYR A 14 9.30 -22.03 22.09
CA TYR A 14 9.14 -22.42 20.71
C TYR A 14 10.36 -21.78 20.02
N ASN A 15 11.29 -22.63 19.62
CA ASN A 15 12.34 -22.26 18.67
C ASN A 15 11.68 -22.08 17.30
N ILE A 16 10.71 -21.16 17.20
CA ILE A 16 10.22 -20.64 15.96
C ILE A 16 11.23 -19.56 15.57
N ASN A 17 12.38 -20.04 15.12
CA ASN A 17 13.35 -19.19 14.43
C ASN A 17 12.78 -18.97 13.03
N MET A 18 11.77 -18.10 12.94
CA MET A 18 11.15 -17.74 11.66
C MET A 18 11.29 -16.23 11.44
N PRO A 19 12.50 -15.77 11.07
CA PRO A 19 12.66 -14.42 10.54
C PRO A 19 12.04 -14.30 9.14
N GLU A 20 11.59 -15.40 8.55
CA GLU A 20 11.11 -15.50 7.18
C GLU A 20 9.58 -15.51 7.13
N MET A 21 9.04 -14.75 6.19
CA MET A 21 7.63 -14.79 5.84
C MET A 21 7.40 -15.68 4.62
N ASN A 22 6.18 -16.23 4.50
CA ASN A 22 5.72 -16.90 3.29
C ASN A 22 4.79 -15.97 2.54
N THR A 23 4.95 -15.90 1.20
CA THR A 23 4.07 -15.13 0.34
C THR A 23 3.07 -16.04 -0.40
N TYR A 24 2.11 -15.43 -1.10
CA TYR A 24 1.08 -16.13 -1.87
C TYR A 24 1.69 -17.01 -2.98
N THR A 25 2.76 -16.56 -3.65
CA THR A 25 3.49 -17.33 -4.67
C THR A 25 4.45 -18.36 -4.06
N LYS A 26 4.39 -18.57 -2.73
CA LYS A 26 5.23 -19.53 -1.97
C LYS A 26 6.71 -19.14 -1.93
N ARG A 27 7.05 -17.86 -2.09
CA ARG A 27 8.38 -17.35 -1.76
C ARG A 27 8.56 -17.33 -0.26
N GLN A 28 9.77 -17.55 0.19
CA GLN A 28 10.14 -17.52 1.59
C GLN A 28 11.39 -16.65 1.76
N PHE A 29 11.30 -15.57 2.51
CA PHE A 29 12.40 -14.64 2.75
C PHE A 29 12.20 -13.82 4.03
N ASP A 30 13.29 -13.26 4.54
CA ASP A 30 13.29 -12.31 5.66
C ASP A 30 12.96 -10.91 5.12
N PRO A 31 11.80 -10.29 5.44
CA PRO A 31 11.45 -8.96 4.94
C PRO A 31 12.46 -7.87 5.32
N MET A 32 13.24 -8.09 6.39
CA MET A 32 14.30 -7.17 6.80
C MET A 32 15.56 -7.25 5.93
N LYS A 33 15.60 -8.20 4.99
CA LYS A 33 16.69 -8.44 4.04
C LYS A 33 16.17 -8.60 2.62
N ILE A 34 14.98 -8.07 2.35
CA ILE A 34 14.33 -8.16 1.04
C ILE A 34 15.26 -7.70 -0.07
N THR A 35 15.27 -8.44 -1.17
CA THR A 35 16.03 -8.14 -2.39
C THR A 35 15.09 -7.98 -3.59
N ILE A 36 15.62 -7.50 -4.72
CA ILE A 36 14.84 -7.33 -5.96
C ILE A 36 14.24 -8.68 -6.42
N GLU A 37 14.94 -9.78 -6.18
CA GLU A 37 14.50 -11.13 -6.55
C GLU A 37 13.31 -11.61 -5.71
N ASP A 38 13.17 -11.11 -4.48
CA ASP A 38 12.07 -11.49 -3.56
C ASP A 38 10.78 -10.77 -3.92
N VAL A 39 10.85 -9.62 -4.57
CA VAL A 39 9.67 -8.84 -4.96
C VAL A 39 8.93 -9.52 -6.11
N ASP A 40 7.64 -9.80 -5.93
CA ASP A 40 6.77 -10.36 -6.96
C ASP A 40 5.46 -9.57 -7.04
N ILE A 41 5.10 -9.13 -8.24
CA ILE A 41 3.88 -8.32 -8.42
C ILE A 41 2.61 -9.10 -8.11
N VAL A 42 2.62 -10.42 -8.26
CA VAL A 42 1.47 -11.26 -7.92
C VAL A 42 1.28 -11.29 -6.41
N ASP A 43 2.36 -11.38 -5.64
CA ASP A 43 2.29 -11.33 -4.16
C ASP A 43 1.79 -9.96 -3.68
N ILE A 44 2.33 -8.87 -4.26
CA ILE A 44 1.92 -7.50 -3.93
C ILE A 44 0.44 -7.31 -4.23
N ALA A 45 0.01 -7.58 -5.46
CA ALA A 45 -1.36 -7.37 -5.89
C ALA A 45 -2.36 -8.22 -5.08
N HIS A 46 -2.01 -9.49 -4.80
CA HIS A 46 -2.82 -10.37 -3.98
C HIS A 46 -2.99 -9.81 -2.57
N ALA A 47 -1.90 -9.48 -1.88
CA ALA A 47 -1.96 -8.95 -0.53
C ALA A 47 -2.73 -7.61 -0.48
N LEU A 48 -2.41 -6.66 -1.37
CA LEU A 48 -3.07 -5.36 -1.39
C LEU A 48 -4.57 -5.45 -1.75
N SER A 49 -5.00 -6.46 -2.51
CA SER A 49 -6.42 -6.69 -2.82
C SER A 49 -7.22 -7.17 -1.59
N LEU A 50 -6.55 -7.78 -0.61
CA LEU A 50 -7.14 -8.31 0.62
C LEU A 50 -7.00 -7.36 1.82
N LEU A 51 -6.05 -6.41 1.79
CA LEU A 51 -5.85 -5.44 2.85
C LEU A 51 -6.94 -4.36 2.81
N CYS A 52 -7.75 -4.28 3.88
CA CYS A 52 -8.77 -3.26 4.02
C CYS A 52 -8.15 -1.95 4.49
N ARG A 53 -8.43 -0.84 3.78
CA ARG A 53 -7.98 0.50 4.19
C ARG A 53 -8.70 1.00 5.45
N GLY A 54 -8.13 2.05 6.06
CA GLY A 54 -8.70 2.72 7.22
C GLY A 54 -8.82 1.83 8.46
N GLY A 55 -8.00 0.79 8.58
CA GLY A 55 -8.06 -0.16 9.70
C GLY A 55 -9.39 -0.90 9.81
N GLY A 56 -10.15 -1.03 8.71
CA GLY A 56 -11.46 -1.68 8.67
C GLY A 56 -12.63 -0.83 9.21
N HIS A 57 -12.42 0.47 9.45
CA HIS A 57 -13.47 1.38 9.96
C HIS A 57 -14.29 2.06 8.84
N LEU A 58 -14.12 1.65 7.60
CA LEU A 58 -14.91 2.15 6.47
C LEU A 58 -16.32 1.55 6.47
N LYS A 59 -17.28 2.22 5.80
CA LYS A 59 -18.67 1.77 5.66
C LYS A 59 -18.81 0.46 4.88
N GLN A 60 -17.81 0.12 4.09
CA GLN A 60 -17.73 -1.08 3.27
C GLN A 60 -16.28 -1.50 3.06
N PHE A 61 -16.06 -2.72 2.55
CA PHE A 61 -14.72 -3.14 2.18
C PHE A 61 -14.20 -2.29 1.02
N TYR A 62 -13.01 -1.77 1.18
CA TYR A 62 -12.25 -1.02 0.18
C TYR A 62 -10.77 -1.31 0.41
N SER A 63 -10.11 -1.88 -0.59
CA SER A 63 -8.77 -2.40 -0.42
C SER A 63 -7.69 -1.35 -0.72
N VAL A 64 -6.48 -1.58 -0.19
CA VAL A 64 -5.29 -0.82 -0.55
C VAL A 64 -5.02 -0.92 -2.05
N GLY A 65 -5.19 -2.11 -2.63
CA GLY A 65 -5.04 -2.30 -4.08
C GLY A 65 -5.98 -1.43 -4.92
N GLN A 66 -7.24 -1.30 -4.50
CA GLN A 66 -8.22 -0.44 -5.18
C GLN A 66 -7.86 1.04 -5.07
N HIS A 67 -7.41 1.49 -3.90
CA HIS A 67 -6.86 2.83 -3.70
C HIS A 67 -5.71 3.13 -4.67
N CYS A 68 -4.70 2.28 -4.73
CA CYS A 68 -3.56 2.45 -5.62
C CYS A 68 -3.97 2.50 -7.11
N ILE A 69 -4.94 1.66 -7.52
CA ILE A 69 -5.50 1.69 -8.88
C ILE A 69 -6.16 3.05 -9.16
N ASN A 70 -6.94 3.59 -8.22
CA ASN A 70 -7.56 4.91 -8.37
C ASN A 70 -6.51 6.02 -8.44
N CYS A 71 -5.43 5.96 -7.64
CA CYS A 71 -4.30 6.89 -7.70
C CYS A 71 -3.62 6.85 -9.09
N ALA A 72 -3.37 5.67 -9.62
CA ALA A 72 -2.78 5.51 -10.96
C ALA A 72 -3.70 6.06 -12.07
N LYS A 73 -5.02 5.79 -12.00
CA LYS A 73 -6.01 6.34 -12.94
C LYS A 73 -6.05 7.86 -12.89
N GLU A 74 -5.99 8.46 -11.71
CA GLU A 74 -5.95 9.91 -11.52
C GLU A 74 -4.66 10.52 -12.08
N ALA A 75 -3.50 9.89 -11.83
CA ALA A 75 -2.21 10.32 -12.40
C ALA A 75 -2.28 10.33 -13.94
N LYS A 76 -2.85 9.29 -14.53
CA LYS A 76 -3.04 9.20 -15.98
C LYS A 76 -3.99 10.28 -16.51
N ALA A 77 -5.10 10.52 -15.81
CA ALA A 77 -6.08 11.56 -16.20
C ALA A 77 -5.50 12.98 -16.10
N ARG A 78 -4.54 13.22 -15.20
CA ARG A 78 -3.78 14.47 -15.11
C ARG A 78 -2.70 14.59 -16.19
N ASN A 79 -2.53 13.60 -17.07
CA ASN A 79 -1.48 13.52 -18.08
C ASN A 79 -0.05 13.55 -17.49
N TYR A 80 0.15 12.99 -16.31
CA TYR A 80 1.48 12.82 -15.75
C TYR A 80 2.27 11.73 -16.50
N SER A 81 3.59 11.72 -16.35
CA SER A 81 4.45 10.72 -16.97
C SER A 81 4.09 9.30 -16.55
N ASN A 82 4.37 8.32 -17.39
CA ASN A 82 4.14 6.91 -17.05
C ASN A 82 4.93 6.48 -15.80
N ARG A 83 6.07 7.12 -15.52
CA ARG A 83 6.84 6.92 -14.28
C ARG A 83 6.03 7.34 -13.05
N VAL A 84 5.39 8.51 -13.09
CA VAL A 84 4.50 8.99 -12.02
C VAL A 84 3.27 8.12 -11.88
N VAL A 85 2.68 7.65 -12.98
CA VAL A 85 1.53 6.71 -12.94
C VAL A 85 1.93 5.42 -12.25
N LEU A 86 3.10 4.85 -12.60
CA LEU A 86 3.59 3.62 -11.98
C LEU A 86 3.95 3.84 -10.50
N ALA A 87 4.58 4.96 -10.17
CA ALA A 87 4.87 5.32 -8.78
C ALA A 87 3.59 5.48 -7.95
N ALA A 88 2.55 6.13 -8.49
CA ALA A 88 1.25 6.26 -7.84
C ALA A 88 0.53 4.90 -7.69
N LEU A 89 0.79 3.93 -8.57
CA LEU A 89 0.27 2.57 -8.42
C LEU A 89 1.02 1.79 -7.33
N LEU A 90 2.32 2.01 -7.18
CA LEU A 90 3.20 1.23 -6.30
C LEU A 90 3.41 1.87 -4.91
N HIS A 91 2.91 3.08 -4.64
CA HIS A 91 3.31 3.86 -3.46
C HIS A 91 3.04 3.18 -2.10
N ASP A 92 2.03 2.31 -2.02
CA ASP A 92 1.72 1.51 -0.83
C ASP A 92 2.12 0.02 -1.00
N ALA A 93 2.97 -0.32 -1.99
CA ALA A 93 3.31 -1.72 -2.29
C ALA A 93 4.06 -2.44 -1.15
N SER A 94 4.78 -1.70 -0.28
CA SER A 94 5.41 -2.27 0.91
C SER A 94 4.41 -2.86 1.91
N GLU A 95 3.18 -2.35 1.93
CA GLU A 95 2.13 -2.82 2.83
C GLU A 95 1.74 -4.28 2.59
N ALA A 96 2.03 -4.82 1.40
CA ALA A 96 1.93 -6.24 1.12
C ALA A 96 2.76 -7.12 2.07
N TYR A 97 3.83 -6.57 2.65
CA TYR A 97 4.77 -7.28 3.53
C TYR A 97 4.66 -6.86 4.99
N ILE A 98 4.17 -5.63 5.28
CA ILE A 98 4.16 -5.05 6.64
C ILE A 98 2.79 -4.54 7.09
N SER A 99 1.76 -4.73 6.26
CA SER A 99 0.36 -4.29 6.49
C SER A 99 0.16 -2.77 6.44
N ASP A 100 -1.11 -2.35 6.22
CA ASP A 100 -1.53 -0.95 6.30
C ASP A 100 -1.68 -0.52 7.77
N ILE A 101 -1.07 0.60 8.12
CA ILE A 101 -1.23 1.25 9.42
C ILE A 101 -1.81 2.64 9.20
N ILE A 102 -2.94 2.92 9.86
CA ILE A 102 -3.62 4.20 9.75
C ILE A 102 -2.70 5.37 10.11
N ARG A 103 -2.73 6.44 9.31
CA ARG A 103 -1.83 7.61 9.39
C ARG A 103 -1.70 8.18 10.82
N PRO A 104 -2.78 8.32 11.64
CA PRO A 104 -2.66 8.84 13.02
C PRO A 104 -1.78 8.00 13.95
N VAL A 105 -1.62 6.71 13.68
CA VAL A 105 -0.73 5.82 14.45
C VAL A 105 0.64 5.74 13.79
N LYS A 106 0.67 5.63 12.46
CA LYS A 106 1.88 5.44 11.65
C LYS A 106 2.95 6.50 11.93
N VAL A 107 2.56 7.77 12.10
CA VAL A 107 3.49 8.89 12.36
C VAL A 107 4.24 8.77 13.70
N HIS A 108 3.81 7.91 14.61
CA HIS A 108 4.46 7.65 15.89
C HIS A 108 5.32 6.37 15.88
N LEU A 109 5.36 5.64 14.77
CA LEU A 109 6.08 4.36 14.64
C LEU A 109 7.35 4.55 13.80
N THR A 110 8.40 5.12 14.39
CA THR A 110 9.63 5.47 13.66
C THR A 110 10.31 4.26 13.02
N ASN A 111 10.41 3.14 13.74
CA ASN A 111 10.99 1.91 13.21
C ASN A 111 10.16 1.31 12.06
N TYR A 112 8.83 1.43 12.12
CA TYR A 112 7.96 1.01 11.03
C TYR A 112 8.25 1.83 9.76
N LEU A 113 8.37 3.15 9.88
CA LEU A 113 8.67 4.04 8.76
C LEU A 113 10.04 3.75 8.13
N GLU A 114 11.04 3.37 8.94
CA GLU A 114 12.36 2.96 8.45
C GLU A 114 12.27 1.64 7.65
N ILE A 115 11.53 0.66 8.16
CA ILE A 115 11.31 -0.64 7.49
C ILE A 115 10.51 -0.42 6.19
N GLU A 116 9.43 0.35 6.25
CA GLU A 116 8.62 0.69 5.10
C GLU A 116 9.45 1.33 3.98
N SER A 117 10.27 2.33 4.32
CA SER A 117 11.16 3.00 3.38
C SER A 117 12.17 2.04 2.75
N MET A 118 12.74 1.13 3.56
CA MET A 118 13.69 0.12 3.07
C MET A 118 13.03 -0.81 2.04
N ILE A 119 11.86 -1.35 2.35
CA ILE A 119 11.13 -2.25 1.46
C ILE A 119 10.68 -1.51 0.19
N MET A 120 10.14 -0.30 0.34
CA MET A 120 9.73 0.53 -0.80
C MET A 120 10.88 0.82 -1.76
N ASN A 121 12.07 1.13 -1.24
CA ASN A 121 13.24 1.37 -2.09
C ASN A 121 13.56 0.16 -2.98
N VAL A 122 13.50 -1.06 -2.43
CA VAL A 122 13.73 -2.29 -3.22
C VAL A 122 12.64 -2.49 -4.28
N ILE A 123 11.37 -2.23 -3.92
CA ILE A 123 10.26 -2.31 -4.87
C ILE A 123 10.43 -1.29 -6.01
N LEU A 124 10.69 -0.03 -5.68
CA LEU A 124 10.86 1.03 -6.68
C LEU A 124 12.04 0.78 -7.60
N GLN A 125 13.18 0.25 -7.08
CA GLN A 125 14.33 -0.19 -7.88
C GLN A 125 13.94 -1.28 -8.87
N LYS A 126 13.19 -2.29 -8.44
CA LYS A 126 12.72 -3.36 -9.34
C LYS A 126 11.95 -2.82 -10.53
N TYR A 127 11.14 -1.78 -10.32
CA TYR A 127 10.27 -1.19 -11.34
C TYR A 127 10.85 0.07 -12.00
N HIS A 128 12.14 0.39 -11.77
CA HIS A 128 12.86 1.52 -12.38
C HIS A 128 12.20 2.89 -12.17
N VAL A 129 11.67 3.09 -10.96
CA VAL A 129 11.05 4.36 -10.52
C VAL A 129 11.60 4.84 -9.16
N ASP A 130 12.81 4.41 -8.81
CA ASP A 130 13.53 4.80 -7.59
C ASP A 130 14.26 6.16 -7.71
N ASP A 131 14.40 6.68 -8.93
CA ASP A 131 15.11 7.94 -9.25
C ASP A 131 14.16 9.09 -9.65
N LEU A 132 12.92 9.09 -9.12
CA LEU A 132 11.97 10.18 -9.34
C LEU A 132 12.51 11.50 -8.78
N ASN A 133 12.34 12.58 -9.56
CA ASN A 133 12.67 13.92 -9.09
C ASN A 133 11.61 14.47 -8.12
N GLU A 134 11.93 15.59 -7.44
CA GLU A 134 11.05 16.20 -6.44
C GLU A 134 9.64 16.55 -6.98
N ALA A 135 9.55 16.98 -8.25
CA ALA A 135 8.27 17.31 -8.88
C ALA A 135 7.44 16.06 -9.11
N GLU A 136 8.03 14.97 -9.58
CA GLU A 136 7.37 13.67 -9.77
C GLU A 136 6.92 13.07 -8.43
N ILE A 137 7.75 13.16 -7.39
CA ILE A 137 7.40 12.73 -6.03
C ILE A 137 6.21 13.55 -5.52
N LYS A 138 6.23 14.87 -5.70
CA LYS A 138 5.12 15.72 -5.30
C LYS A 138 3.83 15.37 -6.05
N GLN A 139 3.91 15.06 -7.33
CA GLN A 139 2.75 14.73 -8.15
C GLN A 139 1.98 13.51 -7.62
N TRP A 140 2.66 12.40 -7.32
CA TRP A 140 1.95 11.22 -6.82
C TRP A 140 1.48 11.41 -5.37
N LYS A 141 2.22 12.14 -4.52
CA LYS A 141 1.78 12.47 -3.16
C LYS A 141 0.53 13.36 -3.14
N ASP A 142 0.46 14.36 -4.01
CA ASP A 142 -0.73 15.20 -4.15
C ASP A 142 -1.96 14.38 -4.59
N ILE A 143 -1.75 13.29 -5.35
CA ILE A 143 -2.82 12.36 -5.75
C ILE A 143 -3.26 11.48 -4.58
N ASP A 144 -2.31 10.89 -3.83
CA ASP A 144 -2.63 10.08 -2.64
C ASP A 144 -3.44 10.89 -1.63
N ASP A 145 -3.01 12.12 -1.31
CA ASP A 145 -3.72 13.01 -0.39
C ASP A 145 -5.12 13.38 -0.92
N ALA A 146 -5.27 13.60 -2.22
CA ALA A 146 -6.57 13.88 -2.84
C ALA A 146 -7.47 12.63 -2.79
N MET A 147 -6.92 11.45 -3.07
CA MET A 147 -7.65 10.19 -3.01
C MET A 147 -8.11 9.87 -1.59
N LEU A 148 -7.25 10.08 -0.59
CA LEU A 148 -7.63 9.94 0.82
C LEU A 148 -8.81 10.85 1.19
N GLN A 149 -8.87 12.09 0.70
CA GLN A 149 -9.98 13.01 1.00
C GLN A 149 -11.33 12.51 0.46
N ILE A 150 -11.37 11.96 -0.76
CA ILE A 150 -12.61 11.41 -1.31
C ILE A 150 -13.03 10.13 -0.58
N GLU A 151 -12.07 9.26 -0.25
CA GLU A 151 -12.30 8.04 0.54
C GLU A 151 -12.86 8.37 1.93
N LEU A 152 -12.24 9.30 2.65
CA LEU A 152 -12.74 9.75 3.96
C LEU A 152 -14.17 10.29 3.84
N LYS A 153 -14.43 11.15 2.86
CA LYS A 153 -15.76 11.75 2.68
C LYS A 153 -16.87 10.73 2.44
N TYR A 154 -16.63 9.74 1.60
CA TYR A 154 -17.69 8.83 1.16
C TYR A 154 -17.69 7.49 1.92
N LEU A 155 -16.53 7.02 2.35
CA LEU A 155 -16.39 5.72 2.98
C LEU A 155 -16.23 5.78 4.49
N MET A 156 -15.70 6.88 5.07
CA MET A 156 -15.54 7.02 6.51
C MET A 156 -16.79 7.64 7.15
N PRO A 157 -17.39 7.03 8.17
CA PRO A 157 -18.47 7.68 8.93
C PRO A 157 -17.98 8.94 9.64
N GLY A 158 -18.73 10.03 9.52
CA GLY A 158 -18.45 11.30 10.21
C GLY A 158 -17.70 12.34 9.39
N ASP A 159 -17.19 11.99 8.23
CA ASP A 159 -16.38 12.86 7.36
C ASP A 159 -17.13 13.38 6.12
N GLU A 160 -18.45 13.27 6.09
CA GLU A 160 -19.29 13.61 4.92
C GLU A 160 -19.19 15.08 4.47
N ASN A 161 -18.76 15.97 5.35
CA ASN A 161 -18.64 17.41 5.07
C ASN A 161 -17.26 17.83 4.54
N LEU A 162 -16.31 16.92 4.38
CA LEU A 162 -14.99 17.24 3.85
C LEU A 162 -15.10 17.87 2.45
N PRO A 163 -14.35 18.96 2.17
CA PRO A 163 -14.28 19.50 0.82
C PRO A 163 -13.58 18.48 -0.08
N LEU A 164 -13.96 18.44 -1.36
CA LEU A 164 -13.28 17.60 -2.34
C LEU A 164 -12.29 18.41 -3.15
N PRO A 165 -11.08 17.89 -3.39
CA PRO A 165 -10.17 18.43 -4.38
C PRO A 165 -10.74 18.19 -5.80
N ARG A 166 -10.15 18.86 -6.79
CA ARG A 166 -10.50 18.61 -8.18
C ARG A 166 -9.91 17.29 -8.65
N PHE A 167 -10.76 16.41 -9.15
CA PHE A 167 -10.39 15.18 -9.84
C PHE A 167 -10.47 15.34 -11.36
N TYR A 168 -9.65 14.60 -12.07
CA TYR A 168 -9.63 14.48 -13.54
C TYR A 168 -10.08 13.10 -14.00
N SER A 169 -10.13 12.13 -13.07
CA SER A 169 -10.74 10.82 -13.24
C SER A 169 -12.03 10.73 -12.41
N SER A 170 -12.69 9.58 -12.49
CA SER A 170 -13.81 9.19 -11.62
C SER A 170 -13.30 8.06 -10.71
N PRO A 171 -12.90 8.34 -9.46
CA PRO A 171 -12.49 7.31 -8.52
C PRO A 171 -13.61 6.30 -8.30
N ASP A 172 -13.28 5.04 -8.40
CA ASP A 172 -14.18 3.93 -8.18
C ASP A 172 -14.13 3.52 -6.70
N LEU A 173 -15.22 3.78 -5.99
CA LEU A 173 -15.36 3.48 -4.57
C LEU A 173 -16.31 2.31 -4.29
N ASP A 174 -16.81 1.64 -5.33
CA ASP A 174 -17.72 0.51 -5.21
C ASP A 174 -16.98 -0.72 -4.65
N VAL A 175 -17.74 -1.66 -4.11
CA VAL A 175 -17.19 -2.94 -3.62
C VAL A 175 -16.91 -3.84 -4.83
N HIS A 176 -15.70 -4.38 -4.88
CA HIS A 176 -15.26 -5.33 -5.90
C HIS A 176 -14.78 -6.62 -5.27
N GLU A 177 -14.82 -7.70 -6.04
CA GLU A 177 -14.17 -8.93 -5.68
C GLU A 177 -12.64 -8.74 -5.63
N CYS A 178 -11.99 -9.25 -4.57
CA CYS A 178 -10.53 -9.10 -4.42
C CYS A 178 -9.75 -9.58 -5.64
N LYS A 179 -10.26 -10.63 -6.32
CA LYS A 179 -9.63 -11.17 -7.53
C LYS A 179 -9.66 -10.20 -8.71
N GLU A 180 -10.72 -9.42 -8.85
CA GLU A 180 -10.81 -8.39 -9.89
C GLU A 180 -9.80 -7.27 -9.64
N ILE A 181 -9.64 -6.85 -8.39
CA ILE A 181 -8.64 -5.85 -8.00
C ILE A 181 -7.22 -6.37 -8.22
N GLU A 182 -6.92 -7.62 -7.81
CA GLU A 182 -5.63 -8.27 -8.04
C GLU A 182 -5.27 -8.26 -9.53
N GLU A 183 -6.17 -8.73 -10.39
CA GLU A 183 -5.94 -8.79 -11.84
C GLU A 183 -5.77 -7.42 -12.47
N ALA A 184 -6.58 -6.43 -12.07
CA ALA A 184 -6.49 -5.05 -12.53
C ALA A 184 -5.14 -4.42 -12.14
N TYR A 185 -4.69 -4.62 -10.89
CA TYR A 185 -3.42 -4.12 -10.40
C TYR A 185 -2.24 -4.69 -11.19
N ILE A 186 -2.19 -6.03 -11.35
CA ILE A 186 -1.15 -6.71 -12.12
C ILE A 186 -1.10 -6.20 -13.58
N ASN A 187 -2.26 -6.05 -14.21
CA ASN A 187 -2.34 -5.59 -15.60
C ASN A 187 -1.85 -4.15 -15.77
N LEU A 188 -2.15 -3.27 -14.81
CA LEU A 188 -1.66 -1.90 -14.82
C LEU A 188 -0.14 -1.84 -14.65
N VAL A 189 0.44 -2.58 -13.68
CA VAL A 189 1.89 -2.63 -13.52
C VAL A 189 2.55 -3.12 -14.79
N LYS A 190 2.12 -4.25 -15.38
CA LYS A 190 2.67 -4.79 -16.62
C LYS A 190 2.55 -3.82 -17.81
N THR A 191 1.53 -2.95 -17.81
CA THR A 191 1.33 -1.95 -18.86
C THR A 191 2.34 -0.82 -18.76
N PHE A 192 2.54 -0.27 -17.54
CA PHE A 192 3.39 0.89 -17.34
C PHE A 192 4.87 0.54 -17.18
N GLU A 193 5.21 -0.60 -16.59
CA GLU A 193 6.59 -1.10 -16.48
C GLU A 193 7.31 -1.11 -17.83
N LYS A 194 6.65 -1.56 -18.90
CA LYS A 194 7.23 -1.60 -20.26
C LYS A 194 7.53 -0.21 -20.86
N THR A 195 7.07 0.85 -20.25
CA THR A 195 7.17 2.21 -20.77
C THR A 195 8.13 3.10 -19.99
N VAL A 196 8.71 2.59 -18.91
CA VAL A 196 9.63 3.32 -18.02
C VAL A 196 11.07 2.81 -18.11
N ILE A 197 11.29 1.72 -18.86
CA ILE A 197 12.61 1.11 -19.14
C ILE A 197 13.27 1.81 -20.34
#